data_f4d11c1c10f403b9dc04541600f274f4
#
_entry.id   f4d11c1c10f403b9dc04541600f274f4
#
_cell.length_a   1.000
_cell.length_b   1.000
_cell.length_c   1.000
_cell.angle_alpha   90.00
_cell.angle_beta   90.00
_cell.angle_gamma   90.00
#
_symmetry.space_group_name_H-M   'P 1'
#
loop_
_entity.id
_entity.type
_entity.pdbx_description
1 polymer ?
#
loop_
_entity_poly.entity_id
_entity_poly.type
_entity_poly.pdbx_seq_one_letter_code
_entity_poly.pdbx_strand_id
1 'polypeptide(L)'
;STKNPSKKGRHAVLLFPKGPVRRPGLSLSEPFPEAGAIRLAIVRLFMYICNSYFTKIMDRQKIVTFGEIMLRLTPPDYLRFNQTNLFRASYGGSEANVAVSLANYGLQSEFVTRLPDNRVADACIDDLRRYGVRTDAILRGGKRLGIYYMEEAAAMRSSHVVYDRADSAFDTLQPGMIDWDGIFRGASWFHWSGISAAVSAGTAAVCAEAIAAAHAAG
;
A
#
# COMPACT_ATOMS: atom_id res chain seq x y z
N SER A 1 -1.14 44.74 12.50
CA SER A 1 -2.51 44.69 11.95
C SER A 1 -2.49 44.12 10.54
N THR A 2 -2.79 42.87 10.36
CA THR A 2 -3.52 42.35 9.18
C THR A 2 -3.89 40.90 9.45
N LYS A 3 -5.19 40.65 9.44
CA LYS A 3 -5.86 39.36 9.73
C LYS A 3 -5.73 38.43 8.56
N ASN A 4 -5.39 37.12 8.84
CA ASN A 4 -5.43 36.05 7.90
C ASN A 4 -6.84 35.41 7.91
N PRO A 5 -7.53 35.24 6.75
CA PRO A 5 -8.86 34.61 6.73
C PRO A 5 -8.76 33.10 6.67
N SER A 6 -9.51 32.48 7.58
CA SER A 6 -9.70 31.03 7.69
C SER A 6 -10.25 30.40 6.41
N LYS A 7 -9.61 29.32 5.93
CA LYS A 7 -10.17 28.41 4.92
C LYS A 7 -11.25 27.54 5.57
N LYS A 8 -12.52 27.88 5.32
CA LYS A 8 -13.68 27.04 5.63
C LYS A 8 -13.70 25.83 4.68
N GLY A 9 -13.71 24.62 5.23
CA GLY A 9 -13.95 23.38 4.49
C GLY A 9 -15.30 23.40 3.79
N ARG A 10 -15.33 23.06 2.52
CA ARG A 10 -16.56 22.90 1.74
C ARG A 10 -17.09 21.49 1.97
N HIS A 11 -18.14 21.38 2.77
CA HIS A 11 -18.98 20.18 2.77
C HIS A 11 -19.82 20.19 1.49
N ALA A 12 -19.65 19.20 0.63
CA ALA A 12 -20.54 18.99 -0.50
C ALA A 12 -21.88 18.46 0.01
N VAL A 13 -22.92 19.32 0.00
CA VAL A 13 -24.29 18.91 0.25
C VAL A 13 -24.90 18.54 -1.09
N LEU A 14 -25.26 17.27 -1.27
CA LEU A 14 -26.05 16.80 -2.40
C LEU A 14 -27.48 17.32 -2.24
N LEU A 15 -27.83 18.36 -3.01
CA LEU A 15 -29.20 18.84 -3.13
C LEU A 15 -29.94 18.04 -4.23
N PHE A 16 -30.94 17.29 -3.82
CA PHE A 16 -31.91 16.70 -4.75
C PHE A 16 -32.91 17.74 -5.19
N PRO A 17 -33.24 17.86 -6.49
CA PRO A 17 -34.26 18.78 -6.96
C PRO A 17 -35.65 18.35 -6.48
N LYS A 18 -36.32 19.25 -5.75
CA LYS A 18 -37.75 19.12 -5.41
C LYS A 18 -38.56 19.75 -6.52
N GLY A 19 -39.22 18.91 -7.36
CA GLY A 19 -40.23 19.36 -8.30
C GLY A 19 -40.97 18.18 -8.93
N PRO A 20 -42.28 18.31 -9.21
CA PRO A 20 -43.05 17.24 -9.81
C PRO A 20 -42.70 17.07 -11.29
N VAL A 21 -42.17 15.86 -11.63
CA VAL A 21 -41.94 15.48 -13.05
C VAL A 21 -43.26 15.19 -13.71
N ARG A 22 -43.64 15.99 -14.73
CA ARG A 22 -44.78 15.68 -15.63
C ARG A 22 -44.46 14.45 -16.44
N ARG A 23 -45.34 13.44 -16.39
CA ARG A 23 -45.25 12.21 -17.15
C ARG A 23 -45.75 12.45 -18.60
N PRO A 24 -45.01 12.09 -19.64
CA PRO A 24 -45.60 11.91 -20.98
C PRO A 24 -46.48 10.68 -20.96
N GLY A 25 -47.66 10.78 -21.60
CA GLY A 25 -48.62 9.66 -21.68
C GLY A 25 -48.07 8.48 -22.43
N LEU A 26 -47.92 7.35 -21.77
CA LEU A 26 -47.63 6.04 -22.34
C LEU A 26 -48.92 5.24 -22.36
N SER A 27 -49.27 4.68 -23.56
CA SER A 27 -50.36 3.76 -23.79
C SER A 27 -50.16 2.47 -22.98
N LEU A 28 -51.15 2.11 -22.15
CA LEU A 28 -51.13 0.93 -21.29
C LEU A 28 -51.57 -0.31 -22.09
N SER A 29 -50.66 -1.00 -22.75
CA SER A 29 -50.93 -2.33 -23.34
C SER A 29 -49.82 -3.37 -23.18
N GLU A 30 -48.76 -3.06 -22.43
CA GLU A 30 -47.74 -4.07 -22.09
C GLU A 30 -47.77 -4.37 -20.57
N PRO A 31 -47.70 -5.65 -20.17
CA PRO A 31 -47.65 -5.97 -18.74
C PRO A 31 -46.35 -5.39 -18.13
N PHE A 32 -46.50 -4.52 -17.14
CA PHE A 32 -45.36 -3.99 -16.40
C PHE A 32 -44.61 -5.17 -15.76
N PRO A 33 -43.26 -5.25 -15.93
CA PRO A 33 -42.49 -6.24 -15.21
C PRO A 33 -42.70 -6.03 -13.70
N GLU A 34 -42.89 -7.14 -12.96
CA GLU A 34 -43.15 -7.12 -11.53
C GLU A 34 -42.18 -6.14 -10.80
N ALA A 35 -42.71 -5.34 -9.90
CA ALA A 35 -41.98 -4.27 -9.21
C ALA A 35 -40.66 -4.77 -8.54
N GLY A 36 -40.60 -6.07 -8.24
CA GLY A 36 -39.38 -6.74 -7.75
C GLY A 36 -38.28 -6.86 -8.78
N ALA A 37 -38.62 -7.16 -10.06
CA ALA A 37 -37.62 -7.29 -11.12
C ALA A 37 -36.99 -5.94 -11.50
N ILE A 38 -37.81 -4.88 -11.50
CA ILE A 38 -37.30 -3.50 -11.74
C ILE A 38 -36.40 -3.04 -10.62
N ARG A 39 -36.78 -3.28 -9.33
CA ARG A 39 -35.94 -2.96 -8.17
C ARG A 39 -34.62 -3.69 -8.23
N LEU A 40 -34.62 -4.98 -8.55
CA LEU A 40 -33.39 -5.77 -8.65
C LEU A 40 -32.50 -5.29 -9.81
N ALA A 41 -33.06 -4.93 -10.95
CA ALA A 41 -32.33 -4.37 -12.09
C ALA A 41 -31.68 -3.01 -11.74
N ILE A 42 -32.42 -2.13 -11.05
CA ILE A 42 -31.91 -0.83 -10.61
C ILE A 42 -30.75 -1.00 -9.60
N VAL A 43 -30.91 -1.91 -8.63
CA VAL A 43 -29.83 -2.19 -7.66
C VAL A 43 -28.60 -2.77 -8.35
N ARG A 44 -28.78 -3.72 -9.28
CA ARG A 44 -27.67 -4.29 -10.07
C ARG A 44 -26.99 -3.23 -10.94
N LEU A 45 -27.73 -2.38 -11.60
CA LEU A 45 -27.19 -1.28 -12.41
C LEU A 45 -26.43 -0.28 -11.54
N PHE A 46 -26.98 0.09 -10.38
CA PHE A 46 -26.34 0.98 -9.42
C PHE A 46 -25.04 0.38 -8.89
N MET A 47 -25.06 -0.90 -8.48
CA MET A 47 -23.85 -1.62 -8.04
C MET A 47 -22.81 -1.73 -9.16
N TYR A 48 -23.24 -1.99 -10.40
CA TYR A 48 -22.35 -2.03 -11.56
C TYR A 48 -21.71 -0.66 -11.86
N ILE A 49 -22.51 0.42 -11.85
CA ILE A 49 -22.01 1.79 -12.06
C ILE A 49 -21.06 2.19 -10.92
N CYS A 50 -21.43 1.96 -9.65
CA CYS A 50 -20.59 2.25 -8.51
C CYS A 50 -19.28 1.46 -8.56
N ASN A 51 -19.34 0.16 -8.85
CA ASN A 51 -18.16 -0.69 -8.96
C ASN A 51 -17.28 -0.26 -10.15
N SER A 52 -17.87 0.00 -11.30
CA SER A 52 -17.14 0.46 -12.51
C SER A 52 -16.49 1.84 -12.31
N TYR A 53 -17.19 2.76 -11.64
CA TYR A 53 -16.66 4.09 -11.33
C TYR A 53 -15.56 4.03 -10.27
N PHE A 54 -15.77 3.23 -9.23
CA PHE A 54 -14.79 3.00 -8.17
C PHE A 54 -13.52 2.32 -8.71
N THR A 55 -13.69 1.26 -9.52
CA THR A 55 -12.56 0.58 -10.18
C THR A 55 -11.78 1.53 -11.08
N LYS A 56 -12.47 2.40 -11.85
CA LYS A 56 -11.84 3.34 -12.77
C LYS A 56 -11.10 4.48 -12.04
N ILE A 57 -11.56 4.89 -10.85
CA ILE A 57 -10.88 5.86 -10.00
C ILE A 57 -9.66 5.21 -9.32
N MET A 58 -9.82 3.99 -8.80
CA MET A 58 -8.77 3.23 -8.13
C MET A 58 -7.65 2.82 -9.09
N ASP A 59 -7.99 2.44 -10.32
CA ASP A 59 -7.03 2.00 -11.36
C ASP A 59 -6.07 3.12 -11.84
N ARG A 60 -6.32 4.37 -11.43
CA ARG A 60 -5.49 5.53 -11.79
C ARG A 60 -4.55 5.98 -10.67
N GLN A 61 -4.68 5.46 -9.46
CA GLN A 61 -3.86 5.93 -8.35
C GLN A 61 -2.61 5.05 -8.18
N LYS A 62 -1.48 5.59 -8.59
CA LYS A 62 -0.16 5.03 -8.27
C LYS A 62 0.23 5.48 -6.86
N ILE A 63 0.50 4.53 -5.99
CA ILE A 63 0.96 4.78 -4.63
C ILE A 63 2.36 4.22 -4.48
N VAL A 64 3.29 5.06 -4.09
CA VAL A 64 4.67 4.69 -3.84
C VAL A 64 4.88 4.49 -2.35
N THR A 65 5.47 3.37 -1.97
CA THR A 65 5.86 3.10 -0.58
C THR A 65 7.36 2.88 -0.49
N PHE A 66 8.02 3.42 0.54
CA PHE A 66 9.47 3.34 0.71
C PHE A 66 9.83 2.84 2.11
N GLY A 67 10.58 1.75 2.19
CA GLY A 67 11.03 1.20 3.46
C GLY A 67 11.82 -0.09 3.33
N GLU A 68 12.20 -0.67 4.47
CA GLU A 68 12.90 -1.95 4.52
C GLU A 68 11.92 -3.12 4.50
N ILE A 69 12.24 -4.14 3.71
CA ILE A 69 11.64 -5.46 3.81
C ILE A 69 12.71 -6.45 4.28
N MET A 70 12.35 -7.29 5.24
CA MET A 70 13.25 -8.23 5.87
C MET A 70 12.73 -9.67 5.74
N LEU A 71 13.65 -10.63 5.79
CA LEU A 71 13.32 -12.04 5.97
C LEU A 71 12.85 -12.25 7.42
N ARG A 72 11.62 -12.74 7.59
CA ARG A 72 11.08 -13.15 8.89
C ARG A 72 11.24 -14.66 9.07
N LEU A 73 11.85 -15.06 10.17
CA LEU A 73 12.01 -16.46 10.59
C LEU A 73 11.21 -16.69 11.88
N THR A 74 10.21 -17.55 11.78
CA THR A 74 9.26 -17.81 12.86
C THR A 74 9.21 -19.30 13.19
N PRO A 75 9.43 -19.75 14.44
CA PRO A 75 9.17 -21.12 14.85
C PRO A 75 7.73 -21.52 14.51
N PRO A 76 7.48 -22.76 14.05
CA PRO A 76 6.12 -23.21 13.80
C PRO A 76 5.35 -23.40 15.11
N ASP A 77 4.00 -23.47 15.03
CA ASP A 77 3.10 -23.93 16.06
C ASP A 77 3.25 -23.20 17.42
N TYR A 78 3.57 -21.90 17.37
CA TYR A 78 3.78 -21.05 18.55
C TYR A 78 4.93 -21.51 19.47
N LEU A 79 5.86 -22.32 18.95
CA LEU A 79 7.03 -22.76 19.69
C LEU A 79 7.99 -21.59 19.97
N ARG A 80 8.83 -21.76 20.98
CA ARG A 80 9.95 -20.86 21.28
C ARG A 80 11.20 -21.23 20.47
N PHE A 81 12.13 -20.33 20.35
CA PHE A 81 13.40 -20.57 19.64
C PHE A 81 14.17 -21.79 20.15
N ASN A 82 14.10 -22.09 21.46
CA ASN A 82 14.77 -23.23 22.08
C ASN A 82 13.95 -24.55 22.02
N GLN A 83 12.76 -24.54 21.46
CA GLN A 83 11.87 -25.72 21.37
C GLN A 83 11.87 -26.37 19.99
N THR A 84 12.52 -25.75 18.99
CA THR A 84 12.57 -26.25 17.63
C THR A 84 13.83 -25.74 16.92
N ASN A 85 14.28 -26.49 15.94
CA ASN A 85 15.29 -26.09 14.96
C ASN A 85 14.70 -25.79 13.57
N LEU A 86 13.36 -25.74 13.47
CA LEU A 86 12.63 -25.41 12.24
C LEU A 86 12.13 -23.97 12.28
N PHE A 87 12.19 -23.31 11.14
CA PHE A 87 11.64 -21.96 10.95
C PHE A 87 10.80 -21.90 9.70
N ARG A 88 9.64 -21.27 9.79
CA ARG A 88 8.88 -20.79 8.65
C ARG A 88 9.50 -19.48 8.18
N ALA A 89 9.88 -19.42 6.91
CA ALA A 89 10.39 -18.21 6.28
C ALA A 89 9.24 -17.44 5.63
N SER A 90 9.19 -16.12 5.84
CA SER A 90 8.30 -15.19 5.15
C SER A 90 8.98 -13.82 5.07
N TYR A 91 8.37 -12.87 4.37
CA TYR A 91 8.93 -11.54 4.28
C TYR A 91 8.00 -10.53 4.95
N GLY A 92 8.56 -9.47 5.52
CA GLY A 92 7.78 -8.44 6.20
C GLY A 92 8.56 -7.15 6.37
N GLY A 93 7.83 -6.07 6.30
CA GLY A 93 8.29 -4.71 6.52
C GLY A 93 7.06 -3.81 6.60
N SER A 94 7.14 -2.75 7.38
CA SER A 94 6.02 -1.84 7.62
C SER A 94 5.42 -1.34 6.29
N GLU A 95 6.26 -0.74 5.45
CA GLU A 95 5.86 -0.15 4.17
C GLU A 95 5.59 -1.21 3.09
N ALA A 96 6.29 -2.36 3.15
CA ALA A 96 6.01 -3.50 2.28
C ALA A 96 4.63 -4.09 2.56
N ASN A 97 4.23 -4.21 3.83
CA ASN A 97 2.90 -4.66 4.22
C ASN A 97 1.81 -3.68 3.72
N VAL A 98 2.07 -2.38 3.77
CA VAL A 98 1.18 -1.36 3.19
C VAL A 98 1.10 -1.53 1.69
N ALA A 99 2.23 -1.72 0.99
CA ALA A 99 2.25 -1.97 -0.46
C ALA A 99 1.38 -3.18 -0.84
N VAL A 100 1.53 -4.29 -0.13
CA VAL A 100 0.72 -5.51 -0.36
C VAL A 100 -0.76 -5.25 -0.10
N SER A 101 -1.10 -4.54 0.98
CA SER A 101 -2.49 -4.20 1.30
C SER A 101 -3.12 -3.34 0.20
N LEU A 102 -2.42 -2.32 -0.27
CA LEU A 102 -2.88 -1.45 -1.35
C LEU A 102 -3.08 -2.20 -2.67
N ALA A 103 -2.15 -3.10 -3.02
CA ALA A 103 -2.29 -3.97 -4.20
C ALA A 103 -3.51 -4.89 -4.08
N ASN A 104 -3.77 -5.48 -2.91
CA ASN A 104 -4.97 -6.29 -2.65
C ASN A 104 -6.28 -5.48 -2.74
N TYR A 105 -6.24 -4.17 -2.50
CA TYR A 105 -7.38 -3.26 -2.74
C TYR A 105 -7.51 -2.81 -4.20
N GLY A 106 -6.65 -3.29 -5.10
CA GLY A 106 -6.69 -2.98 -6.54
C GLY A 106 -6.01 -1.66 -6.92
N LEU A 107 -5.21 -1.08 -6.04
CA LEU A 107 -4.42 0.12 -6.32
C LEU A 107 -3.09 -0.25 -6.98
N GLN A 108 -2.55 0.65 -7.80
CA GLN A 108 -1.19 0.50 -8.35
C GLN A 108 -0.16 0.79 -7.28
N SER A 109 0.26 -0.24 -6.57
CA SER A 109 1.26 -0.12 -5.51
C SER A 109 2.66 -0.39 -6.04
N GLU A 110 3.59 0.53 -5.81
CA GLU A 110 5.01 0.40 -6.15
C GLU A 110 5.85 0.50 -4.87
N PHE A 111 6.68 -0.51 -4.65
CA PHE A 111 7.53 -0.58 -3.47
C PHE A 111 8.98 -0.23 -3.81
N VAL A 112 9.53 0.73 -3.09
CA VAL A 112 10.90 1.23 -3.22
C VAL A 112 11.72 0.76 -2.04
N THR A 113 12.81 0.09 -2.32
CA THR A 113 13.76 -0.41 -1.31
C THR A 113 15.11 -0.73 -1.97
N ARG A 114 16.08 -1.18 -1.17
CA ARG A 114 17.33 -1.75 -1.68
C ARG A 114 17.51 -3.16 -1.14
N LEU A 115 17.77 -4.11 -2.04
CA LEU A 115 17.96 -5.52 -1.74
C LEU A 115 19.30 -6.03 -2.30
N PRO A 116 19.95 -7.00 -1.63
CA PRO A 116 21.17 -7.58 -2.15
C PRO A 116 20.93 -8.32 -3.48
N ASP A 117 22.00 -8.50 -4.24
CA ASP A 117 21.95 -9.27 -5.47
C ASP A 117 22.21 -10.77 -5.18
N ASN A 118 21.16 -11.47 -4.72
CA ASN A 118 21.19 -12.89 -4.41
C ASN A 118 19.79 -13.52 -4.48
N ARG A 119 19.76 -14.85 -4.51
CA ARG A 119 18.52 -15.64 -4.65
C ARG A 119 17.52 -15.47 -3.50
N VAL A 120 17.95 -15.12 -2.29
CA VAL A 120 17.04 -14.89 -1.18
C VAL A 120 16.27 -13.58 -1.40
N ALA A 121 16.96 -12.57 -1.92
CA ALA A 121 16.32 -11.30 -2.31
C ALA A 121 15.43 -11.47 -3.55
N ASP A 122 15.80 -12.37 -4.50
CA ASP A 122 14.94 -12.68 -5.64
C ASP A 122 13.62 -13.31 -5.17
N ALA A 123 13.68 -14.24 -4.23
CA ALA A 123 12.49 -14.85 -3.64
C ALA A 123 11.62 -13.81 -2.88
N CYS A 124 12.24 -12.80 -2.26
CA CYS A 124 11.54 -11.67 -1.64
C CYS A 124 10.78 -10.83 -2.69
N ILE A 125 11.43 -10.53 -3.82
CA ILE A 125 10.81 -9.79 -4.92
C ILE A 125 9.66 -10.59 -5.53
N ASP A 126 9.82 -11.89 -5.73
CA ASP A 126 8.77 -12.75 -6.26
C ASP A 126 7.57 -12.86 -5.31
N ASP A 127 7.82 -12.82 -4.00
CA ASP A 127 6.75 -12.78 -2.99
C ASP A 127 5.92 -11.49 -3.11
N LEU A 128 6.56 -10.33 -3.24
CA LEU A 128 5.88 -9.05 -3.46
C LEU A 128 5.07 -9.04 -4.76
N ARG A 129 5.66 -9.56 -5.86
CA ARG A 129 5.01 -9.67 -7.18
C ARG A 129 3.78 -10.56 -7.15
N ARG A 130 3.80 -11.63 -6.36
CA ARG A 130 2.66 -12.55 -6.17
C ARG A 130 1.42 -11.81 -5.65
N TYR A 131 1.61 -10.77 -4.84
CA TYR A 131 0.54 -9.91 -4.34
C TYR A 131 0.21 -8.73 -5.27
N GLY A 132 0.86 -8.62 -6.44
CA GLY A 132 0.59 -7.55 -7.40
C GLY A 132 1.33 -6.24 -7.11
N VAL A 133 2.31 -6.24 -6.20
CA VAL A 133 3.15 -5.07 -5.95
C VAL A 133 4.15 -4.91 -7.09
N ARG A 134 4.27 -3.68 -7.62
CA ARG A 134 5.31 -3.33 -8.60
C ARG A 134 6.65 -3.21 -7.89
N THR A 135 7.66 -3.82 -8.49
CA THR A 135 9.01 -3.97 -7.92
C THR A 135 10.10 -3.39 -8.81
N ASP A 136 9.72 -2.61 -9.82
CA ASP A 136 10.65 -2.05 -10.81
C ASP A 136 11.60 -1.00 -10.20
N ALA A 137 11.18 -0.37 -9.09
CA ALA A 137 11.94 0.61 -8.33
C ALA A 137 12.80 0.00 -7.21
N ILE A 138 12.94 -1.33 -7.15
CA ILE A 138 13.82 -1.98 -6.17
C ILE A 138 15.27 -1.92 -6.66
N LEU A 139 16.12 -1.24 -5.90
CA LEU A 139 17.56 -1.18 -6.16
C LEU A 139 18.23 -2.51 -5.79
N ARG A 140 19.17 -2.93 -6.61
CA ARG A 140 20.00 -4.11 -6.31
C ARG A 140 21.37 -3.67 -5.81
N GLY A 141 21.87 -4.37 -4.79
CA GLY A 141 23.20 -4.11 -4.20
C GLY A 141 23.20 -4.23 -2.69
N GLY A 142 24.34 -3.97 -2.07
CA GLY A 142 24.54 -4.26 -0.65
C GLY A 142 24.88 -5.73 -0.40
N LYS A 143 25.15 -6.09 0.87
CA LYS A 143 25.69 -7.40 1.21
C LYS A 143 24.63 -8.41 1.62
N ARG A 144 23.58 -7.98 2.32
CA ARG A 144 22.62 -8.89 2.94
C ARG A 144 21.21 -8.31 3.00
N LEU A 145 20.23 -9.19 3.04
CA LEU A 145 18.87 -8.88 3.45
C LEU A 145 18.82 -8.79 4.99
N GLY A 146 18.13 -7.80 5.54
CA GLY A 146 17.85 -7.77 6.96
C GLY A 146 17.02 -8.98 7.38
N ILE A 147 17.21 -9.47 8.59
CA ILE A 147 16.48 -10.61 9.15
C ILE A 147 15.85 -10.18 10.48
N TYR A 148 14.68 -10.71 10.78
CA TYR A 148 14.19 -10.73 12.13
C TYR A 148 13.61 -12.09 12.50
N TYR A 149 13.83 -12.47 13.74
CA TYR A 149 13.31 -13.68 14.33
C TYR A 149 12.10 -13.32 15.18
N MET A 150 11.02 -14.08 15.07
CA MET A 150 9.79 -13.77 15.78
C MET A 150 9.18 -15.02 16.42
N GLU A 151 9.10 -15.03 17.74
CA GLU A 151 8.20 -15.93 18.45
C GLU A 151 6.79 -15.34 18.42
N GLU A 152 5.83 -16.09 17.92
CA GLU A 152 4.43 -15.66 17.88
C GLU A 152 3.82 -15.68 19.26
N ALA A 153 2.94 -14.73 19.53
CA ALA A 153 2.14 -14.69 20.77
C ALA A 153 1.27 -15.94 20.90
N ALA A 154 1.14 -16.45 22.12
CA ALA A 154 0.28 -17.59 22.42
C ALA A 154 -0.39 -17.39 23.78
N ALA A 155 -1.72 -17.38 23.83
CA ALA A 155 -2.52 -17.13 25.02
C ALA A 155 -2.03 -15.86 25.77
N MET A 156 -1.53 -16.01 27.00
CA MET A 156 -1.02 -14.91 27.82
C MET A 156 0.41 -14.51 27.50
N ARG A 157 1.11 -15.23 26.61
CA ARG A 157 2.48 -14.94 26.23
C ARG A 157 2.51 -13.93 25.08
N SER A 158 3.18 -12.81 25.27
CA SER A 158 3.44 -11.84 24.20
C SER A 158 4.39 -12.39 23.13
N SER A 159 4.35 -11.83 21.94
CA SER A 159 5.35 -12.08 20.89
C SER A 159 6.73 -11.55 21.34
N HIS A 160 7.78 -12.20 20.85
CA HIS A 160 9.15 -11.76 21.05
C HIS A 160 9.85 -11.61 19.69
N VAL A 161 10.48 -10.46 19.47
CA VAL A 161 11.16 -10.16 18.19
C VAL A 161 12.62 -9.85 18.45
N VAL A 162 13.50 -10.47 17.66
CA VAL A 162 14.95 -10.20 17.65
C VAL A 162 15.31 -9.73 16.24
N TYR A 163 15.86 -8.51 16.15
CA TYR A 163 16.30 -7.94 14.88
C TYR A 163 17.79 -8.22 14.62
N ASP A 164 18.07 -8.69 13.41
CA ASP A 164 19.41 -8.81 12.84
C ASP A 164 19.42 -8.06 11.49
N ARG A 165 19.50 -6.73 11.55
CA ARG A 165 19.34 -5.87 10.38
C ARG A 165 20.50 -4.90 10.14
N ALA A 166 21.50 -4.85 11.00
CA ALA A 166 22.68 -4.03 10.78
C ALA A 166 23.38 -4.40 9.47
N ASP A 167 23.91 -3.42 8.78
CA ASP A 167 24.58 -3.57 7.48
C ASP A 167 23.70 -4.25 6.40
N SER A 168 22.37 -4.18 6.55
CA SER A 168 21.48 -4.65 5.50
C SER A 168 21.64 -3.79 4.22
N ALA A 169 21.21 -4.31 3.09
CA ALA A 169 21.24 -3.55 1.85
C ALA A 169 20.48 -2.22 1.97
N PHE A 170 19.36 -2.21 2.68
CA PHE A 170 18.59 -1.00 2.95
C PHE A 170 19.35 0.00 3.84
N ASP A 171 20.00 -0.47 4.89
CA ASP A 171 20.81 0.34 5.81
C ASP A 171 21.93 1.11 5.09
N THR A 172 22.45 0.54 4.00
CA THR A 172 23.53 1.14 3.21
C THR A 172 23.06 2.13 2.13
N LEU A 173 21.78 2.52 2.11
CA LEU A 173 21.27 3.55 1.22
C LEU A 173 21.91 4.92 1.49
N GLN A 174 22.17 5.66 0.41
CA GLN A 174 22.69 7.02 0.44
C GLN A 174 21.89 7.91 -0.50
N PRO A 175 21.80 9.21 -0.26
CA PRO A 175 21.19 10.17 -1.16
C PRO A 175 21.77 10.06 -2.60
N GLY A 176 20.93 10.29 -3.59
CA GLY A 176 21.28 10.19 -5.00
C GLY A 176 21.32 8.78 -5.58
N MET A 177 21.07 7.73 -4.78
CA MET A 177 20.99 6.36 -5.30
C MET A 177 19.66 6.01 -5.96
N ILE A 178 18.60 6.77 -5.70
CA ILE A 178 17.23 6.51 -6.15
C ILE A 178 16.80 7.62 -7.10
N ASP A 179 16.29 7.26 -8.29
CA ASP A 179 15.66 8.19 -9.23
C ASP A 179 14.21 8.49 -8.78
N TRP A 180 14.08 9.42 -7.83
CA TRP A 180 12.77 9.81 -7.30
C TRP A 180 11.88 10.48 -8.35
N ASP A 181 12.45 11.27 -9.26
CA ASP A 181 11.69 11.96 -10.31
C ASP A 181 11.00 10.96 -11.25
N GLY A 182 11.73 9.91 -11.64
CA GLY A 182 11.17 8.80 -12.41
C GLY A 182 10.09 8.02 -11.66
N ILE A 183 10.33 7.75 -10.37
CA ILE A 183 9.44 6.98 -9.51
C ILE A 183 8.15 7.76 -9.21
N PHE A 184 8.21 9.05 -8.89
CA PHE A 184 7.03 9.84 -8.58
C PHE A 184 6.22 10.29 -9.79
N ARG A 185 6.70 10.06 -11.00
CA ARG A 185 5.92 10.39 -12.20
C ARG A 185 4.58 9.65 -12.22
N GLY A 186 3.50 10.42 -12.12
CA GLY A 186 2.13 9.90 -12.06
C GLY A 186 1.75 9.27 -10.72
N ALA A 187 2.57 9.42 -9.68
CA ALA A 187 2.21 9.02 -8.33
C ALA A 187 1.17 9.97 -7.74
N SER A 188 0.20 9.42 -7.00
CA SER A 188 -0.82 10.18 -6.29
C SER A 188 -0.54 10.27 -4.79
N TRP A 189 0.23 9.31 -4.26
CA TRP A 189 0.57 9.22 -2.84
C TRP A 189 1.96 8.66 -2.65
N PHE A 190 2.62 9.17 -1.61
CA PHE A 190 3.88 8.62 -1.08
C PHE A 190 3.70 8.22 0.39
N HIS A 191 4.05 6.98 0.71
CA HIS A 191 3.99 6.44 2.07
C HIS A 191 5.37 5.99 2.54
N TRP A 192 5.76 6.46 3.70
CA TRP A 192 6.95 6.05 4.45
C TRP A 192 6.67 6.13 5.95
N SER A 193 7.53 5.57 6.77
CA SER A 193 7.39 5.69 8.23
C SER A 193 8.70 6.10 8.91
N GLY A 194 8.59 6.56 10.16
CA GLY A 194 9.74 6.94 10.95
C GLY A 194 10.75 5.80 11.18
N ILE A 195 10.31 4.53 11.06
CA ILE A 195 11.21 3.37 11.16
C ILE A 195 12.23 3.40 10.03
N SER A 196 11.82 3.70 8.79
CA SER A 196 12.71 3.77 7.64
C SER A 196 13.81 4.82 7.81
N ALA A 197 13.46 6.00 8.35
CA ALA A 197 14.43 7.05 8.66
C ALA A 197 15.34 6.70 9.87
N ALA A 198 14.86 5.89 10.80
CA ALA A 198 15.59 5.54 12.01
C ALA A 198 16.62 4.42 11.82
N VAL A 199 16.72 3.80 10.66
CA VAL A 199 17.66 2.70 10.39
C VAL A 199 19.09 3.20 10.40
N SER A 200 19.38 4.31 9.69
CA SER A 200 20.71 4.93 9.64
C SER A 200 20.62 6.40 9.24
N ALA A 201 21.73 7.12 9.41
CA ALA A 201 21.85 8.50 8.94
C ALA A 201 21.66 8.60 7.41
N GLY A 202 22.14 7.60 6.65
CA GLY A 202 21.96 7.50 5.20
C GLY A 202 20.48 7.38 4.84
N THR A 203 19.75 6.45 5.45
CA THR A 203 18.33 6.26 5.20
C THR A 203 17.48 7.47 5.64
N ALA A 204 17.86 8.15 6.73
CA ALA A 204 17.22 9.41 7.13
C ALA A 204 17.37 10.49 6.04
N ALA A 205 18.57 10.64 5.48
CA ALA A 205 18.84 11.59 4.40
C ALA A 205 18.07 11.22 3.11
N VAL A 206 17.99 9.93 2.78
CA VAL A 206 17.19 9.42 1.64
C VAL A 206 15.70 9.67 1.85
N CYS A 207 15.18 9.51 3.07
CA CYS A 207 13.78 9.87 3.38
C CYS A 207 13.53 11.37 3.13
N ALA A 208 14.44 12.26 3.56
CA ALA A 208 14.31 13.69 3.35
C ALA A 208 14.34 14.04 1.84
N GLU A 209 15.23 13.40 1.08
CA GLU A 209 15.30 13.51 -0.39
C GLU A 209 13.96 13.07 -1.05
N ALA A 210 13.45 11.91 -0.66
CA ALA A 210 12.18 11.38 -1.16
C ALA A 210 11.00 12.32 -0.88
N ILE A 211 10.92 12.88 0.34
CA ILE A 211 9.86 13.82 0.73
C ILE A 211 9.95 15.10 -0.12
N ALA A 212 11.15 15.64 -0.32
CA ALA A 212 11.36 16.81 -1.14
C ALA A 212 10.94 16.57 -2.60
N ALA A 213 11.33 15.42 -3.17
CA ALA A 213 10.95 15.03 -4.53
C ALA A 213 9.43 14.79 -4.67
N ALA A 214 8.79 14.16 -3.67
CA ALA A 214 7.35 13.96 -3.66
C ALA A 214 6.58 15.29 -3.64
N HIS A 215 7.02 16.27 -2.84
CA HIS A 215 6.43 17.62 -2.84
C HIS A 215 6.65 18.37 -4.16
N ALA A 216 7.79 18.17 -4.82
CA ALA A 216 8.07 18.77 -6.13
C ALA A 216 7.20 18.17 -7.25
N ALA A 217 6.84 16.92 -7.12
CA ALA A 217 5.98 16.21 -8.10
C ALA A 217 4.48 16.55 -7.97
N GLY A 218 4.03 17.23 -6.88
CA GLY A 218 2.65 17.61 -6.60
C GLY A 218 1.97 16.64 -5.67
#